data_73d7ec11ed9580973da0f9130c074e56
#
_entry.id   73d7ec11ed9580973da0f9130c074e56
#
_cell.length_a   1.000
_cell.length_b   1.000
_cell.length_c   1.000
_cell.angle_alpha   90.00
_cell.angle_beta   90.00
_cell.angle_gamma   90.00
#
_symmetry.space_group_name_H-M   'P 1'
#
loop_
_entity.id
_entity.type
_entity.pdbx_description
1 polymer ?
#
loop_
_entity_poly.entity_id
_entity_poly.type
_entity_poly.pdbx_seq_one_letter_code
_entity_poly.pdbx_strand_id
1 'polypeptide(L)'
;MAGKPAVVDQTVDNPQGMGFFHLITSVITLIVGSGVFSLCSDMAANGADGQAIVLAWCISGVGVLCLVLTFFCLSRVKPKLKGGIYSYASEGFGHFIGFCSAWGYWISAILCIVSFSALLFSALAYFFPVFESGNNLPSIIGASCIVWFYTWLVSRGVTEAAAINAVVTIAKMVPIFTAIIAI
;
A
#
# COMPACT_ATOMS: atom_id res chain seq x y z
N MET A 1 39.69 13.51 15.57
CA MET A 1 39.62 12.54 14.47
C MET A 1 38.25 11.85 14.59
N ALA A 2 37.25 12.36 13.92
CA ALA A 2 35.90 11.78 13.95
C ALA A 2 35.79 10.78 12.79
N GLY A 3 35.62 9.49 13.11
CA GLY A 3 35.50 8.43 12.15
C GLY A 3 34.22 8.61 11.29
N LYS A 4 34.39 8.69 9.97
CA LYS A 4 33.33 8.63 9.00
C LYS A 4 32.56 7.35 9.21
N PRO A 5 31.21 7.37 9.38
CA PRO A 5 30.45 6.13 9.40
C PRO A 5 30.61 5.43 8.05
N ALA A 6 30.96 4.17 8.09
CA ALA A 6 31.07 3.32 6.91
C ALA A 6 29.71 3.29 6.21
N VAL A 7 29.63 3.94 5.05
CA VAL A 7 28.54 3.74 4.11
C VAL A 7 28.67 2.30 3.65
N VAL A 8 27.80 1.44 4.15
CA VAL A 8 27.65 0.07 3.64
C VAL A 8 27.17 0.23 2.20
N ASP A 9 28.10 0.09 1.28
CA ASP A 9 27.84 0.00 -0.15
C ASP A 9 27.13 -1.35 -0.42
N GLN A 10 25.82 -1.35 -0.19
CA GLN A 10 24.97 -2.46 -0.65
C GLN A 10 24.72 -2.27 -2.14
N THR A 11 25.74 -2.50 -2.95
CA THR A 11 25.55 -2.92 -4.33
C THR A 11 24.95 -4.31 -4.28
N VAL A 12 23.62 -4.37 -4.09
CA VAL A 12 22.85 -5.56 -4.43
C VAL A 12 22.87 -5.61 -5.95
N ASP A 13 23.87 -6.27 -6.50
CA ASP A 13 23.80 -6.85 -7.83
C ASP A 13 22.65 -7.88 -7.79
N ASN A 14 21.46 -7.40 -8.11
CA ASN A 14 20.30 -8.25 -8.31
C ASN A 14 20.23 -8.52 -9.83
N PRO A 15 20.78 -9.64 -10.33
CA PRO A 15 20.73 -9.98 -11.74
C PRO A 15 19.31 -10.33 -12.22
N GLN A 16 18.34 -10.36 -11.32
CA GLN A 16 16.93 -10.59 -11.60
C GLN A 16 16.09 -9.42 -11.07
N GLY A 17 16.26 -8.24 -11.66
CA GLY A 17 15.33 -7.12 -11.44
C GLY A 17 13.92 -7.58 -11.77
N MET A 18 12.93 -7.21 -10.94
CA MET A 18 11.52 -7.44 -11.27
C MET A 18 11.24 -6.88 -12.65
N GLY A 19 10.66 -7.69 -13.54
CA GLY A 19 10.29 -7.25 -14.88
C GLY A 19 9.35 -6.04 -14.83
N PHE A 20 9.39 -5.21 -15.85
CA PHE A 20 8.57 -3.99 -15.96
C PHE A 20 7.08 -4.23 -15.67
N PHE A 21 6.54 -5.35 -16.14
CA PHE A 21 5.15 -5.75 -15.88
C PHE A 21 4.88 -5.97 -14.37
N HIS A 22 5.77 -6.64 -13.67
CA HIS A 22 5.64 -6.87 -12.23
C HIS A 22 5.73 -5.58 -11.41
N LEU A 23 6.56 -4.63 -11.86
CA LEU A 23 6.63 -3.30 -11.24
C LEU A 23 5.31 -2.54 -11.40
N ILE A 24 4.75 -2.51 -12.62
CA ILE A 24 3.46 -1.84 -12.87
C ILE A 24 2.35 -2.47 -12.05
N THR A 25 2.22 -3.80 -12.05
CA THR A 25 1.18 -4.49 -11.27
C THR A 25 1.33 -4.25 -9.78
N SER A 26 2.56 -4.19 -9.25
CA SER A 26 2.82 -3.87 -7.85
C SER A 26 2.40 -2.44 -7.51
N VAL A 27 2.70 -1.47 -8.36
CA VAL A 27 2.28 -0.07 -8.17
C VAL A 27 0.76 0.05 -8.20
N ILE A 28 0.09 -0.56 -9.18
CA ILE A 28 -1.37 -0.56 -9.29
C ILE A 28 -1.98 -1.21 -8.04
N THR A 29 -1.45 -2.33 -7.57
CA THR A 29 -1.95 -3.00 -6.36
C THR A 29 -1.83 -2.13 -5.11
N LEU A 30 -0.76 -1.36 -4.98
CA LEU A 30 -0.56 -0.45 -3.85
C LEU A 30 -1.53 0.75 -3.90
N ILE A 31 -1.81 1.26 -5.09
CA ILE A 31 -2.71 2.41 -5.29
C ILE A 31 -4.18 1.99 -5.17
N VAL A 32 -4.55 0.89 -5.84
CA VAL A 32 -5.92 0.34 -5.79
C VAL A 32 -6.07 -0.54 -4.56
N GLY A 33 -6.22 0.10 -3.42
CA GLY A 33 -6.50 -0.54 -2.12
C GLY A 33 -8.00 -0.65 -1.84
N SER A 34 -8.33 -1.02 -0.60
CA SER A 34 -9.71 -1.12 -0.11
C SER A 34 -10.48 0.20 -0.20
N GLY A 35 -9.80 1.34 -0.09
CA GLY A 35 -10.42 2.65 -0.15
C GLY A 35 -11.19 2.93 -1.44
N VAL A 36 -10.77 2.35 -2.57
CA VAL A 36 -11.50 2.50 -3.84
C VAL A 36 -12.89 1.86 -3.76
N PHE A 37 -13.03 0.79 -2.99
CA PHE A 37 -14.29 0.02 -2.88
C PHE A 37 -15.19 0.51 -1.75
N SER A 38 -14.63 0.98 -0.62
CA SER A 38 -15.41 1.33 0.56
C SER A 38 -15.57 2.84 0.77
N LEU A 39 -14.58 3.65 0.42
CA LEU A 39 -14.54 5.06 0.80
C LEU A 39 -15.73 5.87 0.25
N CYS A 40 -16.12 5.64 -1.01
CA CYS A 40 -17.28 6.33 -1.59
C CYS A 40 -18.58 5.94 -0.90
N SER A 41 -18.73 4.64 -0.56
CA SER A 41 -19.89 4.14 0.17
C SER A 41 -19.95 4.69 1.59
N ASP A 42 -18.80 4.72 2.28
CA ASP A 42 -18.69 5.24 3.63
C ASP A 42 -18.97 6.76 3.69
N MET A 43 -18.48 7.51 2.72
CA MET A 43 -18.79 8.96 2.59
C MET A 43 -20.28 9.20 2.35
N ALA A 44 -20.89 8.43 1.46
CA ALA A 44 -22.33 8.52 1.18
C ALA A 44 -23.17 8.12 2.40
N ALA A 45 -22.79 7.07 3.13
CA ALA A 45 -23.45 6.63 4.35
C ALA A 45 -23.38 7.69 5.47
N ASN A 46 -22.34 8.51 5.49
CA ASN A 46 -22.19 9.66 6.41
C ASN A 46 -22.85 10.95 5.89
N GLY A 47 -23.65 10.87 4.83
CA GLY A 47 -24.44 11.99 4.32
C GLY A 47 -23.73 12.91 3.34
N ALA A 48 -22.58 12.49 2.80
CA ALA A 48 -21.91 13.27 1.75
C ALA A 48 -22.69 13.17 0.42
N ASP A 49 -22.94 14.34 -0.19
CA ASP A 49 -23.55 14.41 -1.51
C ASP A 49 -22.57 13.96 -2.60
N GLY A 50 -23.10 13.40 -3.71
CA GLY A 50 -22.28 12.90 -4.80
C GLY A 50 -21.33 13.93 -5.39
N GLN A 51 -21.75 15.20 -5.47
CA GLN A 51 -20.89 16.29 -5.94
C GLN A 51 -19.73 16.56 -4.99
N ALA A 52 -19.97 16.50 -3.67
CA ALA A 52 -18.93 16.66 -2.66
C ALA A 52 -17.91 15.55 -2.72
N ILE A 53 -18.33 14.29 -2.96
CA ILE A 53 -17.45 13.14 -3.13
C ILE A 53 -16.53 13.34 -4.35
N VAL A 54 -17.10 13.72 -5.50
CA VAL A 54 -16.31 13.96 -6.73
C VAL A 54 -15.32 15.09 -6.52
N LEU A 55 -15.73 16.19 -5.88
CA LEU A 55 -14.84 17.32 -5.59
C LEU A 55 -13.69 16.91 -4.68
N ALA A 56 -13.96 16.13 -3.63
CA ALA A 56 -12.95 15.61 -2.73
C ALA A 56 -11.92 14.72 -3.46
N TRP A 57 -12.37 13.86 -4.39
CA TRP A 57 -11.50 13.04 -5.22
C TRP A 57 -10.64 13.88 -6.19
N CYS A 58 -11.19 14.95 -6.78
CA CYS A 58 -10.42 15.83 -7.63
C CYS A 58 -9.32 16.57 -6.85
N ILE A 59 -9.63 17.10 -5.66
CA ILE A 59 -8.65 17.78 -4.80
C ILE A 59 -7.57 16.80 -4.36
N SER A 60 -7.96 15.62 -3.91
CA SER A 60 -7.01 14.55 -3.50
C SER A 60 -6.14 14.11 -4.67
N GLY A 61 -6.70 13.98 -5.87
CA GLY A 61 -5.98 13.63 -7.09
C GLY A 61 -4.88 14.63 -7.43
N VAL A 62 -5.15 15.91 -7.34
CA VAL A 62 -4.14 16.98 -7.53
C VAL A 62 -3.05 16.87 -6.46
N GLY A 63 -3.40 16.64 -5.19
CA GLY A 63 -2.44 16.47 -4.11
C GLY A 63 -1.52 15.28 -4.32
N VAL A 64 -2.07 14.14 -4.72
CA VAL A 64 -1.30 12.93 -5.04
C VAL A 64 -0.38 13.16 -6.24
N LEU A 65 -0.86 13.86 -7.29
CA LEU A 65 -0.05 14.19 -8.46
C LEU A 65 1.16 15.05 -8.07
N CYS A 66 0.97 16.07 -7.25
CA CYS A 66 2.06 16.89 -6.73
C CYS A 66 3.07 16.07 -5.93
N LEU A 67 2.60 15.13 -5.11
CA LEU A 67 3.45 14.23 -4.34
C LEU A 67 4.29 13.33 -5.26
N VAL A 68 3.67 12.72 -6.26
CA VAL A 68 4.36 11.87 -7.26
C VAL A 68 5.42 12.65 -8.03
N LEU A 69 5.09 13.87 -8.47
CA LEU A 69 6.05 14.76 -9.15
C LEU A 69 7.23 15.13 -8.25
N THR A 70 6.98 15.36 -6.96
CA THR A 70 8.05 15.62 -5.98
C THR A 70 8.99 14.43 -5.87
N PHE A 71 8.49 13.22 -5.69
CA PHE A 71 9.34 12.01 -5.66
C PHE A 71 10.05 11.76 -6.98
N PHE A 72 9.41 12.03 -8.10
CA PHE A 72 10.04 11.92 -9.41
C PHE A 72 11.22 12.89 -9.54
N CYS A 73 11.07 14.16 -9.12
CA CYS A 73 12.17 15.12 -9.10
C CYS A 73 13.28 14.68 -8.15
N LEU A 74 12.95 14.24 -6.91
CA LEU A 74 13.94 13.77 -5.95
C LEU A 74 14.74 12.57 -6.49
N SER A 75 14.09 11.62 -7.12
CA SER A 75 14.77 10.45 -7.71
C SER A 75 15.74 10.83 -8.82
N ARG A 76 15.48 11.92 -9.56
CA ARG A 76 16.40 12.45 -10.58
C ARG A 76 17.56 13.25 -9.98
N VAL A 77 17.29 14.03 -8.94
CA VAL A 77 18.32 14.89 -8.31
C VAL A 77 19.26 14.07 -7.44
N LYS A 78 18.76 13.06 -6.75
CA LYS A 78 19.54 12.21 -5.82
C LYS A 78 19.40 10.71 -6.15
N PRO A 79 19.89 10.24 -7.30
CA PRO A 79 19.69 8.86 -7.76
C PRO A 79 20.41 7.82 -6.90
N LYS A 80 21.39 8.25 -6.09
CA LYS A 80 22.15 7.37 -5.19
C LYS A 80 21.41 7.01 -3.90
N LEU A 81 20.33 7.73 -3.57
CA LEU A 81 19.53 7.45 -2.37
C LEU A 81 18.51 6.35 -2.67
N LYS A 82 18.90 5.10 -2.45
CA LYS A 82 18.06 3.91 -2.71
C LYS A 82 17.12 3.53 -1.56
N GLY A 83 17.20 4.22 -0.43
CA GLY A 83 16.47 3.85 0.78
C GLY A 83 15.01 4.32 0.88
N GLY A 84 14.43 4.92 -0.18
CA GLY A 84 13.04 5.38 -0.18
C GLY A 84 12.79 6.68 0.58
N ILE A 85 11.56 6.86 1.06
CA ILE A 85 11.06 8.11 1.67
C ILE A 85 11.94 8.58 2.84
N TYR A 86 12.33 7.65 3.72
CA TYR A 86 13.13 7.96 4.90
C TYR A 86 14.56 8.44 4.58
N SER A 87 15.14 7.96 3.48
CA SER A 87 16.46 8.41 3.04
C SER A 87 16.43 9.85 2.53
N TYR A 88 15.38 10.22 1.79
CA TYR A 88 15.18 11.61 1.37
C TYR A 88 14.91 12.52 2.58
N ALA A 89 14.12 12.08 3.55
CA ALA A 89 13.85 12.82 4.77
C ALA A 89 15.12 12.98 5.63
N SER A 90 15.93 11.95 5.75
CA SER A 90 17.20 11.99 6.50
C SER A 90 18.23 12.91 5.86
N GLU A 91 18.33 12.91 4.53
CA GLU A 91 19.27 13.76 3.79
C GLU A 91 18.84 15.25 3.82
N GLY A 92 17.52 15.51 3.74
CA GLY A 92 16.98 16.87 3.69
C GLY A 92 16.84 17.54 5.06
N PHE A 93 16.45 16.79 6.09
CA PHE A 93 16.04 17.33 7.38
C PHE A 93 16.83 16.74 8.57
N GLY A 94 17.75 15.84 8.30
CA GLY A 94 18.58 15.19 9.32
C GLY A 94 18.04 13.84 9.81
N HIS A 95 18.90 13.12 10.55
CA HIS A 95 18.66 11.74 10.94
C HIS A 95 17.41 11.55 11.82
N PHE A 96 17.09 12.50 12.68
CA PHE A 96 15.91 12.42 13.55
C PHE A 96 14.61 12.42 12.73
N ILE A 97 14.50 13.32 11.76
CA ILE A 97 13.31 13.39 10.88
C ILE A 97 13.22 12.15 9.98
N GLY A 98 14.37 11.66 9.48
CA GLY A 98 14.43 10.38 8.75
C GLY A 98 13.92 9.21 9.60
N PHE A 99 14.32 9.12 10.85
CA PHE A 99 13.83 8.10 11.78
C PHE A 99 12.32 8.22 12.03
N CYS A 100 11.83 9.42 12.32
CA CYS A 100 10.40 9.67 12.52
C CYS A 100 9.58 9.28 11.27
N SER A 101 10.10 9.57 10.09
CA SER A 101 9.47 9.19 8.81
C SER A 101 9.38 7.67 8.64
N ALA A 102 10.47 6.95 8.93
CA ALA A 102 10.50 5.48 8.88
C ALA A 102 9.53 4.86 9.90
N TRP A 103 9.54 5.37 11.12
CA TRP A 103 8.64 4.93 12.20
C TRP A 103 7.17 5.15 11.86
N GLY A 104 6.83 6.36 11.39
CA GLY A 104 5.47 6.69 10.96
C GLY A 104 4.98 5.82 9.81
N TYR A 105 5.85 5.54 8.84
CA TYR A 105 5.54 4.63 7.73
C TYR A 105 5.27 3.21 8.24
N TRP A 106 6.08 2.70 9.15
CA TRP A 106 5.91 1.37 9.74
C TRP A 106 4.58 1.24 10.49
N ILE A 107 4.24 2.20 11.35
CA ILE A 107 2.95 2.21 12.05
C ILE A 107 1.79 2.28 11.05
N SER A 108 1.88 3.13 10.04
CA SER A 108 0.87 3.25 8.99
C SER A 108 0.65 1.92 8.27
N ALA A 109 1.72 1.19 7.94
CA ALA A 109 1.63 -0.12 7.31
C ALA A 109 0.90 -1.14 8.20
N ILE A 110 1.18 -1.16 9.50
CA ILE A 110 0.47 -2.05 10.45
C ILE A 110 -1.03 -1.73 10.48
N LEU A 111 -1.37 -0.46 10.60
CA LEU A 111 -2.78 -0.02 10.63
C LEU A 111 -3.51 -0.36 9.32
N CYS A 112 -2.84 -0.24 8.19
CA CYS A 112 -3.40 -0.67 6.91
C CYS A 112 -3.68 -2.17 6.86
N ILE A 113 -2.78 -3.02 7.35
CA ILE A 113 -2.98 -4.48 7.40
C ILE A 113 -4.19 -4.82 8.26
N VAL A 114 -4.33 -4.19 9.43
CA VAL A 114 -5.48 -4.38 10.32
C VAL A 114 -6.78 -3.96 9.63
N SER A 115 -6.80 -2.79 9.00
CA SER A 115 -7.98 -2.28 8.28
C SER A 115 -8.39 -3.19 7.13
N PHE A 116 -7.44 -3.68 6.33
CA PHE A 116 -7.72 -4.60 5.24
C PHE A 116 -8.25 -5.94 5.75
N SER A 117 -7.73 -6.43 6.87
CA SER A 117 -8.21 -7.66 7.50
C SER A 117 -9.63 -7.50 7.99
N ALA A 118 -9.95 -6.42 8.67
CA ALA A 118 -11.31 -6.13 9.15
C ALA A 118 -12.31 -6.03 7.99
N LEU A 119 -11.93 -5.34 6.91
CA LEU A 119 -12.76 -5.22 5.71
C LEU A 119 -13.00 -6.57 5.02
N LEU A 120 -11.98 -7.41 4.94
CA LEU A 120 -12.08 -8.76 4.38
C LEU A 120 -13.08 -9.61 5.18
N PHE A 121 -12.97 -9.62 6.52
CA PHE A 121 -13.86 -10.41 7.36
C PHE A 121 -15.27 -9.82 7.44
N SER A 122 -15.44 -8.50 7.35
CA SER A 122 -16.74 -7.87 7.16
C SER A 122 -17.42 -8.31 5.85
N ALA A 123 -16.66 -8.41 4.76
CA ALA A 123 -17.20 -8.90 3.50
C ALA A 123 -17.54 -10.41 3.57
N LEU A 124 -16.73 -11.22 4.26
CA LEU A 124 -16.99 -12.64 4.48
C LEU A 124 -18.21 -12.89 5.39
N ALA A 125 -18.56 -11.95 6.25
CA ALA A 125 -19.74 -12.04 7.11
C ALA A 125 -21.03 -12.18 6.30
N TYR A 126 -21.08 -11.68 5.07
CA TYR A 126 -22.21 -11.88 4.16
C TYR A 126 -22.46 -13.35 3.85
N PHE A 127 -21.40 -14.16 3.72
CA PHE A 127 -21.48 -15.59 3.43
C PHE A 127 -21.49 -16.45 4.69
N PHE A 128 -20.79 -16.01 5.72
CA PHE A 128 -20.59 -16.73 6.97
C PHE A 128 -20.91 -15.82 8.16
N PRO A 129 -22.10 -15.96 8.79
CA PRO A 129 -22.51 -15.13 9.92
C PRO A 129 -21.57 -15.18 11.13
N VAL A 130 -20.70 -16.19 11.18
CA VAL A 130 -19.67 -16.35 12.24
C VAL A 130 -18.71 -15.15 12.29
N PHE A 131 -18.52 -14.43 11.18
CA PHE A 131 -17.62 -13.26 11.07
C PHE A 131 -18.34 -11.92 11.26
N GLU A 132 -19.49 -11.92 11.91
CA GLU A 132 -20.31 -10.73 12.15
C GLU A 132 -19.46 -9.56 12.66
N SER A 133 -19.60 -8.38 12.03
CA SER A 133 -18.84 -7.14 12.28
C SER A 133 -17.35 -7.14 11.86
N GLY A 134 -16.78 -8.27 11.40
CA GLY A 134 -15.36 -8.32 11.00
C GLY A 134 -14.34 -8.13 12.14
N ASN A 135 -14.79 -7.98 13.37
CA ASN A 135 -13.96 -7.63 14.53
C ASN A 135 -14.15 -8.58 15.74
N ASN A 136 -14.85 -9.70 15.53
CA ASN A 136 -15.04 -10.72 16.54
C ASN A 136 -13.83 -11.68 16.61
N LEU A 137 -13.79 -12.51 17.64
CA LEU A 137 -12.67 -13.43 17.91
C LEU A 137 -12.35 -14.36 16.73
N PRO A 138 -13.32 -14.97 16.03
CA PRO A 138 -13.04 -15.76 14.81
C PRO A 138 -12.39 -14.95 13.69
N SER A 139 -12.80 -13.68 13.50
CA SER A 139 -12.22 -12.79 12.50
C SER A 139 -10.77 -12.44 12.83
N ILE A 140 -10.44 -12.19 14.09
CA ILE A 140 -9.07 -11.90 14.54
C ILE A 140 -8.16 -13.11 14.32
N ILE A 141 -8.62 -14.31 14.66
CA ILE A 141 -7.85 -15.54 14.45
C ILE A 141 -7.62 -15.77 12.94
N GLY A 142 -8.68 -15.64 12.15
CA GLY A 142 -8.60 -15.77 10.68
C GLY A 142 -7.65 -14.74 10.05
N ALA A 143 -7.73 -13.48 10.47
CA ALA A 143 -6.83 -12.42 10.02
C ALA A 143 -5.36 -12.73 10.38
N SER A 144 -5.12 -13.18 11.60
CA SER A 144 -3.78 -13.58 12.04
C SER A 144 -3.23 -14.73 11.20
N CYS A 145 -4.04 -15.76 10.93
CA CYS A 145 -3.63 -16.87 10.06
C CYS A 145 -3.25 -16.39 8.65
N ILE A 146 -4.04 -15.48 8.07
CA ILE A 146 -3.75 -14.91 6.74
C ILE A 146 -2.45 -14.13 6.76
N VAL A 147 -2.22 -13.26 7.76
CA VAL A 147 -0.99 -12.48 7.88
C VAL A 147 0.24 -13.39 8.01
N TRP A 148 0.17 -14.43 8.85
CA TRP A 148 1.24 -15.41 9.00
C TRP A 148 1.48 -16.20 7.72
N PHE A 149 0.43 -16.59 7.01
CA PHE A 149 0.53 -17.28 5.73
C PHE A 149 1.25 -16.41 4.68
N TYR A 150 0.87 -15.13 4.55
CA TYR A 150 1.54 -14.20 3.64
C TYR A 150 3.00 -13.95 4.04
N THR A 151 3.28 -13.81 5.33
CA THR A 151 4.65 -13.64 5.84
C THR A 151 5.51 -14.86 5.47
N TRP A 152 4.98 -16.05 5.65
CA TRP A 152 5.64 -17.29 5.25
C TRP A 152 5.86 -17.37 3.74
N LEU A 153 4.86 -16.97 2.94
CA LEU A 153 4.96 -16.96 1.48
C LEU A 153 6.06 -16.01 1.00
N VAL A 154 6.08 -14.78 1.53
CA VAL A 154 7.11 -13.78 1.18
C VAL A 154 8.51 -14.24 1.59
N SER A 155 8.64 -14.97 2.71
CA SER A 155 9.91 -15.52 3.15
C SER A 155 10.46 -16.61 2.23
N ARG A 156 9.61 -17.24 1.41
CA ARG A 156 10.00 -18.25 0.41
C ARG A 156 10.58 -17.65 -0.87
N GLY A 157 10.20 -16.44 -1.22
CA GLY A 157 10.76 -15.72 -2.35
C GLY A 157 9.85 -14.62 -2.88
N VAL A 158 10.45 -13.51 -3.26
CA VAL A 158 9.72 -12.31 -3.77
C VAL A 158 9.07 -12.57 -5.13
N THR A 159 9.63 -13.49 -5.93
CA THR A 159 9.13 -13.81 -7.28
C THR A 159 7.77 -14.52 -7.23
N GLU A 160 7.56 -15.44 -6.30
CA GLU A 160 6.28 -16.12 -6.11
C GLU A 160 5.21 -15.16 -5.59
N ALA A 161 5.58 -14.31 -4.63
CA ALA A 161 4.69 -13.26 -4.13
C ALA A 161 4.28 -12.26 -5.23
N ALA A 162 5.19 -11.92 -6.15
CA ALA A 162 4.92 -11.04 -7.29
C ALA A 162 3.94 -11.66 -8.30
N ALA A 163 4.02 -12.97 -8.54
CA ALA A 163 3.08 -13.67 -9.42
C ALA A 163 1.66 -13.67 -8.84
N ILE A 164 1.52 -13.97 -7.54
CA ILE A 164 0.23 -13.90 -6.84
C ILE A 164 -0.31 -12.47 -6.87
N ASN A 165 0.55 -11.47 -6.63
CA ASN A 165 0.16 -10.07 -6.70
C ASN A 165 -0.38 -9.68 -8.08
N ALA A 166 0.19 -10.17 -9.17
CA ALA A 166 -0.30 -9.93 -10.53
C ALA A 166 -1.71 -10.50 -10.74
N VAL A 167 -1.97 -11.71 -10.29
CA VAL A 167 -3.30 -12.35 -10.36
C VAL A 167 -4.33 -11.56 -9.56
N VAL A 168 -3.98 -11.18 -8.32
CA VAL A 168 -4.84 -10.37 -7.45
C VAL A 168 -5.13 -9.01 -8.06
N THR A 169 -4.14 -8.40 -8.74
CA THR A 169 -4.32 -7.10 -9.42
C THR A 169 -5.34 -7.20 -10.54
N ILE A 170 -5.27 -8.25 -11.36
CA ILE A 170 -6.25 -8.50 -12.43
C ILE A 170 -7.64 -8.71 -11.81
N ALA A 171 -7.74 -9.53 -10.77
CA ALA A 171 -9.00 -9.80 -10.09
C ALA A 171 -9.65 -8.53 -9.49
N LYS A 172 -8.87 -7.58 -8.95
CA LYS A 172 -9.37 -6.29 -8.47
C LYS A 172 -9.91 -5.40 -9.58
N MET A 173 -9.32 -5.48 -10.78
CA MET A 173 -9.73 -4.62 -11.89
C MET A 173 -11.08 -5.03 -12.46
N VAL A 174 -11.44 -6.31 -12.39
CA VAL A 174 -12.72 -6.82 -12.93
C VAL A 174 -13.94 -6.08 -12.34
N PRO A 175 -14.14 -5.98 -11.01
CA PRO A 175 -15.30 -5.29 -10.46
C PRO A 175 -15.29 -3.78 -10.75
N ILE A 176 -14.11 -3.15 -10.87
CA ILE A 176 -14.01 -1.72 -11.21
C ILE A 176 -14.49 -1.48 -12.65
N PHE A 177 -14.00 -2.28 -13.60
CA PHE A 177 -14.43 -2.15 -14.98
C PHE A 177 -15.90 -2.53 -15.18
N THR A 178 -16.39 -3.57 -14.49
CA THR A 178 -17.82 -3.90 -14.51
C THR A 178 -18.71 -2.79 -13.96
N ALA A 179 -18.29 -2.14 -12.88
CA ALA A 179 -19.01 -0.99 -12.35
C ALA A 179 -19.03 0.20 -13.32
N ILE A 180 -17.90 0.50 -13.97
CA ILE A 180 -17.81 1.59 -14.96
C ILE A 180 -18.68 1.30 -16.20
N ILE A 181 -18.76 0.05 -16.64
CA ILE A 181 -19.57 -0.36 -17.81
C ILE A 181 -21.07 -0.40 -17.48
N ALA A 182 -21.43 -0.66 -16.22
CA ALA A 182 -22.81 -0.77 -15.76
C ALA A 182 -23.51 0.58 -15.50
N ILE A 183 -22.74 1.68 -15.48
CA ILE A 183 -23.23 3.07 -15.33
C ILE A 183 -23.50 3.69 -16.70
#